data_b0a8be9db7b3c29fb94ecedc5981d0ae
#
_entry.id   b0a8be9db7b3c29fb94ecedc5981d0ae
#
_cell.length_a   1.000
_cell.length_b   1.000
_cell.length_c   1.000
_cell.angle_alpha   90.00
_cell.angle_beta   90.00
_cell.angle_gamma   90.00
#
_symmetry.space_group_name_H-M   'P 1'
#
loop_
_entity.id
_entity.type
_entity.pdbx_description
1 polymer ?
#
loop_
_entity_poly.entity_id
_entity_poly.type
_entity_poly.pdbx_seq_one_letter_code
_entity_poly.pdbx_strand_id
1 'polypeptide(L)'
;MNISDLTLVVAAGGRSTRMGRDKRFLPLAGENLLARTLRRGRDAGFAAIVLAAEEVRSDLTALAEEFGAVLVTDEMPAQGPAAALAAGLSAAETEWSLVLSGDMPFYDFALVCELLPEAAGETQVVLPTLLGYWQPLAALYRRDAGAVFAAAIACGDRKLGIILRDLSVRELPLTADAGLFFNVNTPAAYRLALGRLANEGRARPILSIAASASGTGKTTFIERLIPLLAAHGVRTAVIKSDSHGFQLDMEGKDTARFSAAGAEAVAVSAPDGYFILQKTRERQDFQDIIEKLDDVDLYITESRSRGVLPTLILDRGLAAPEIDERTAALFAKEKSAQDTEEILCCDLDDPE
;
A
#
# COMPACT_ATOMS: atom_id res chain seq x y z
N MET A 1 -29.65 4.60 -6.93
CA MET A 1 -28.93 3.44 -6.33
C MET A 1 -27.79 3.97 -5.49
N ASN A 2 -27.57 3.42 -4.31
CA ASN A 2 -26.53 3.81 -3.36
C ASN A 2 -25.71 2.57 -3.00
N ILE A 3 -24.59 2.75 -2.28
CA ILE A 3 -23.77 1.64 -1.79
C ILE A 3 -24.59 0.64 -0.95
N SER A 4 -25.54 1.13 -0.17
CA SER A 4 -26.45 0.31 0.64
C SER A 4 -27.44 -0.56 -0.17
N ASP A 5 -27.51 -0.38 -1.48
CA ASP A 5 -28.33 -1.21 -2.40
C ASP A 5 -27.49 -2.32 -3.06
N LEU A 6 -26.17 -2.40 -2.74
CA LEU A 6 -25.22 -3.32 -3.35
C LEU A 6 -24.78 -4.41 -2.39
N THR A 7 -24.44 -5.58 -2.95
CA THR A 7 -23.63 -6.59 -2.27
C THR A 7 -22.14 -6.35 -2.56
N LEU A 8 -21.28 -6.45 -1.55
CA LEU A 8 -19.84 -6.54 -1.74
C LEU A 8 -19.45 -8.01 -1.87
N VAL A 9 -18.93 -8.41 -3.02
CA VAL A 9 -18.34 -9.73 -3.24
C VAL A 9 -16.82 -9.60 -3.14
N VAL A 10 -16.23 -10.18 -2.09
CA VAL A 10 -14.78 -10.20 -1.91
C VAL A 10 -14.23 -11.51 -2.46
N ALA A 11 -13.46 -11.42 -3.54
CA ALA A 11 -12.79 -12.57 -4.15
C ALA A 11 -11.50 -12.90 -3.36
N ALA A 12 -11.55 -13.94 -2.54
CA ALA A 12 -10.45 -14.40 -1.69
C ALA A 12 -9.78 -15.68 -2.20
N GLY A 13 -9.85 -15.94 -3.50
CA GLY A 13 -9.20 -17.06 -4.17
C GLY A 13 -7.71 -16.81 -4.40
N GLY A 14 -6.95 -17.90 -4.64
CA GLY A 14 -5.56 -17.86 -5.05
C GLY A 14 -4.58 -18.49 -4.06
N ARG A 15 -3.74 -19.40 -4.60
CA ARG A 15 -2.78 -20.21 -3.81
C ARG A 15 -1.51 -19.47 -3.45
N SER A 16 -1.47 -18.24 -3.16
CA SER A 16 -0.31 -17.46 -2.62
C SER A 16 1.11 -18.08 -2.85
N THR A 17 1.33 -18.79 -3.96
CA THR A 17 2.53 -19.60 -4.20
C THR A 17 3.82 -18.78 -4.21
N ARG A 18 3.73 -17.52 -4.66
CA ARG A 18 4.86 -16.57 -4.69
C ARG A 18 5.19 -15.98 -3.33
N MET A 19 4.27 -16.08 -2.37
CA MET A 19 4.44 -15.49 -1.03
C MET A 19 5.03 -16.47 0.00
N GLY A 20 5.05 -17.79 -0.31
CA GLY A 20 5.48 -18.84 0.61
C GLY A 20 4.56 -19.06 1.82
N ARG A 21 3.52 -18.25 1.96
CA ARG A 21 2.47 -18.31 3.00
C ARG A 21 1.17 -17.69 2.46
N ASP A 22 0.07 -17.96 3.13
CA ASP A 22 -1.24 -17.43 2.75
C ASP A 22 -1.28 -15.91 2.91
N LYS A 23 -1.34 -15.18 1.79
CA LYS A 23 -1.33 -13.72 1.78
C LYS A 23 -2.55 -13.09 2.46
N ARG A 24 -3.69 -13.79 2.49
CA ARG A 24 -4.95 -13.34 3.09
C ARG A 24 -4.78 -13.01 4.57
N PHE A 25 -3.90 -13.74 5.25
CA PHE A 25 -3.62 -13.61 6.68
C PHE A 25 -2.31 -12.88 7.00
N LEU A 26 -1.71 -12.18 6.04
CA LEU A 26 -0.55 -11.34 6.30
C LEU A 26 -0.93 -10.16 7.21
N PRO A 27 -0.17 -9.91 8.29
CA PRO A 27 -0.42 -8.79 9.19
C PRO A 27 -0.28 -7.44 8.45
N LEU A 28 -1.29 -6.58 8.56
CA LEU A 28 -1.31 -5.27 7.94
C LEU A 28 -1.98 -4.26 8.89
N ALA A 29 -1.18 -3.42 9.57
CA ALA A 29 -1.64 -2.41 10.52
C ALA A 29 -2.57 -2.95 11.65
N GLY A 30 -2.15 -4.05 12.31
CA GLY A 30 -2.88 -4.62 13.46
C GLY A 30 -4.00 -5.59 13.10
N GLU A 31 -4.34 -5.73 11.83
CA GLU A 31 -5.31 -6.69 11.29
C GLU A 31 -4.66 -7.55 10.19
N ASN A 32 -5.35 -8.51 9.62
CA ASN A 32 -4.84 -9.19 8.44
C ASN A 32 -5.37 -8.55 7.15
N LEU A 33 -4.70 -8.84 6.02
CA LEU A 33 -4.99 -8.24 4.72
C LEU A 33 -6.47 -8.40 4.30
N LEU A 34 -7.03 -9.60 4.47
CA LEU A 34 -8.43 -9.88 4.11
C LEU A 34 -9.41 -9.24 5.10
N ALA A 35 -9.10 -9.27 6.42
CA ALA A 35 -9.90 -8.60 7.45
C ALA A 35 -10.04 -7.10 7.17
N ARG A 36 -8.94 -6.45 6.75
CA ARG A 36 -8.95 -5.03 6.39
C ARG A 36 -9.95 -4.74 5.26
N THR A 37 -9.96 -5.56 4.22
CA THR A 37 -10.91 -5.40 3.11
C THR A 37 -12.36 -5.60 3.55
N LEU A 38 -12.63 -6.64 4.36
CA LEU A 38 -13.97 -6.93 4.89
C LEU A 38 -14.45 -5.83 5.84
N ARG A 39 -13.61 -5.40 6.78
CA ARG A 39 -13.93 -4.31 7.71
C ARG A 39 -14.27 -3.02 6.97
N ARG A 40 -13.43 -2.60 6.04
CA ARG A 40 -13.66 -1.38 5.25
C ARG A 40 -14.92 -1.48 4.40
N GLY A 41 -15.22 -2.66 3.84
CA GLY A 41 -16.47 -2.92 3.13
C GLY A 41 -17.70 -2.82 4.05
N ARG A 42 -17.63 -3.41 5.24
CA ARG A 42 -18.69 -3.28 6.26
C ARG A 42 -18.91 -1.80 6.65
N ASP A 43 -17.82 -1.08 6.90
CA ASP A 43 -17.85 0.32 7.31
C ASP A 43 -18.38 1.24 6.17
N ALA A 44 -18.23 0.84 4.90
CA ALA A 44 -18.79 1.52 3.74
C ALA A 44 -20.32 1.37 3.60
N GLY A 45 -20.93 0.40 4.31
CA GLY A 45 -22.38 0.26 4.42
C GLY A 45 -23.05 -0.50 3.27
N PHE A 46 -22.40 -1.51 2.69
CA PHE A 46 -23.03 -2.43 1.73
C PHE A 46 -24.21 -3.18 2.37
N ALA A 47 -25.22 -3.53 1.57
CA ALA A 47 -26.39 -4.30 2.00
C ALA A 47 -26.02 -5.67 2.55
N ALA A 48 -25.04 -6.33 1.93
CA ALA A 48 -24.51 -7.63 2.32
C ALA A 48 -23.05 -7.75 1.88
N ILE A 49 -22.32 -8.67 2.52
CA ILE A 49 -20.95 -9.04 2.13
C ILE A 49 -20.92 -10.53 1.84
N VAL A 50 -20.36 -10.91 0.70
CA VAL A 50 -20.09 -12.30 0.31
C VAL A 50 -18.58 -12.49 0.20
N LEU A 51 -18.05 -13.45 0.93
CA LEU A 51 -16.65 -13.86 0.85
C LEU A 51 -16.55 -15.11 -0.04
N ALA A 52 -16.05 -14.94 -1.26
CA ALA A 52 -15.88 -16.03 -2.22
C ALA A 52 -14.46 -16.60 -2.14
N ALA A 53 -14.33 -17.86 -1.71
CA ALA A 53 -13.05 -18.55 -1.51
C ALA A 53 -12.99 -19.87 -2.28
N GLU A 54 -11.79 -20.43 -2.47
CA GLU A 54 -11.60 -21.73 -3.16
C GLU A 54 -12.00 -22.92 -2.27
N GLU A 55 -12.02 -22.75 -0.95
CA GLU A 55 -12.27 -23.82 0.01
C GLU A 55 -12.87 -23.29 1.32
N VAL A 56 -13.64 -24.10 2.00
CA VAL A 56 -14.08 -23.82 3.38
C VAL A 56 -12.94 -24.15 4.35
N ARG A 57 -12.51 -23.15 5.11
CA ARG A 57 -11.50 -23.26 6.14
C ARG A 57 -11.99 -22.58 7.41
N SER A 58 -11.61 -23.12 8.56
CA SER A 58 -12.05 -22.59 9.86
C SER A 58 -11.66 -21.13 10.08
N ASP A 59 -10.48 -20.72 9.61
CA ASP A 59 -10.01 -19.35 9.71
C ASP A 59 -10.79 -18.39 8.79
N LEU A 60 -11.19 -18.82 7.59
CA LEU A 60 -12.07 -18.04 6.70
C LEU A 60 -13.51 -17.98 7.21
N THR A 61 -14.00 -19.07 7.80
CA THR A 61 -15.33 -19.12 8.43
C THR A 61 -15.39 -18.15 9.61
N ALA A 62 -14.41 -18.19 10.51
CA ALA A 62 -14.33 -17.28 11.64
C ALA A 62 -14.26 -15.80 11.18
N LEU A 63 -13.49 -15.54 10.13
CA LEU A 63 -13.38 -14.19 9.57
C LEU A 63 -14.71 -13.73 8.94
N ALA A 64 -15.39 -14.59 8.20
CA ALA A 64 -16.70 -14.28 7.63
C ALA A 64 -17.74 -13.98 8.73
N GLU A 65 -17.77 -14.77 9.79
CA GLU A 65 -18.66 -14.56 10.95
C GLU A 65 -18.35 -13.22 11.65
N GLU A 66 -17.08 -12.90 11.86
CA GLU A 66 -16.63 -11.63 12.49
C GLU A 66 -17.16 -10.40 11.76
N PHE A 67 -17.18 -10.44 10.42
CA PHE A 67 -17.61 -9.31 9.59
C PHE A 67 -19.05 -9.42 9.06
N GLY A 68 -19.79 -10.46 9.47
CA GLY A 68 -21.17 -10.70 9.01
C GLY A 68 -21.24 -11.03 7.52
N ALA A 69 -20.19 -11.63 6.96
CA ALA A 69 -20.13 -12.03 5.57
C ALA A 69 -20.63 -13.46 5.37
N VAL A 70 -21.25 -13.71 4.22
CA VAL A 70 -21.61 -15.07 3.79
C VAL A 70 -20.40 -15.70 3.09
N LEU A 71 -19.82 -16.76 3.66
CA LEU A 71 -18.76 -17.52 3.02
C LEU A 71 -19.34 -18.46 1.96
N VAL A 72 -18.88 -18.29 0.72
CA VAL A 72 -19.22 -19.18 -0.40
C VAL A 72 -17.96 -19.77 -1.00
N THR A 73 -18.09 -20.99 -1.50
CA THR A 73 -16.99 -21.67 -2.19
C THR A 73 -17.35 -22.00 -3.61
N ASP A 74 -16.33 -22.05 -4.44
CA ASP A 74 -16.43 -22.58 -5.77
C ASP A 74 -16.68 -24.09 -5.71
N GLU A 75 -17.67 -24.58 -6.45
CA GLU A 75 -17.93 -26.02 -6.57
C GLU A 75 -16.79 -26.76 -7.29
N MET A 76 -15.95 -26.04 -8.04
CA MET A 76 -14.80 -26.58 -8.77
C MET A 76 -13.51 -25.85 -8.37
N PRO A 77 -12.71 -26.40 -7.46
CA PRO A 77 -11.51 -25.75 -6.96
C PRO A 77 -10.47 -25.48 -8.06
N ALA A 78 -9.67 -24.43 -7.87
CA ALA A 78 -8.58 -24.02 -8.76
C ALA A 78 -8.99 -23.43 -10.12
N GLN A 79 -10.19 -22.86 -10.24
CA GLN A 79 -10.66 -22.18 -11.46
C GLN A 79 -10.32 -20.68 -11.51
N GLY A 80 -9.64 -20.17 -10.49
CA GLY A 80 -9.18 -18.79 -10.43
C GLY A 80 -10.29 -17.76 -10.15
N PRO A 81 -10.08 -16.48 -10.46
CA PRO A 81 -11.01 -15.41 -10.07
C PRO A 81 -12.39 -15.51 -10.74
N ALA A 82 -12.51 -16.16 -11.91
CA ALA A 82 -13.79 -16.33 -12.58
C ALA A 82 -14.78 -17.14 -11.73
N ALA A 83 -14.29 -18.17 -11.02
CA ALA A 83 -15.10 -18.98 -10.14
C ALA A 83 -15.57 -18.23 -8.89
N ALA A 84 -14.72 -17.39 -8.33
CA ALA A 84 -15.11 -16.51 -7.23
C ALA A 84 -16.24 -15.53 -7.66
N LEU A 85 -16.20 -15.04 -8.93
CA LEU A 85 -17.27 -14.22 -9.47
C LEU A 85 -18.56 -15.02 -9.64
N ALA A 86 -18.50 -16.22 -10.23
CA ALA A 86 -19.67 -17.08 -10.41
C ALA A 86 -20.35 -17.39 -9.08
N ALA A 87 -19.60 -17.88 -8.09
CA ALA A 87 -20.12 -18.22 -6.77
C ALA A 87 -20.61 -16.99 -6.00
N GLY A 88 -19.84 -15.92 -5.99
CA GLY A 88 -20.17 -14.69 -5.25
C GLY A 88 -21.41 -13.98 -5.79
N LEU A 89 -21.52 -13.84 -7.12
CA LEU A 89 -22.68 -13.22 -7.77
C LEU A 89 -23.95 -14.09 -7.63
N SER A 90 -23.81 -15.41 -7.64
CA SER A 90 -24.94 -16.31 -7.42
C SER A 90 -25.51 -16.19 -6.00
N ALA A 91 -24.62 -15.99 -5.01
CA ALA A 91 -25.00 -15.81 -3.60
C ALA A 91 -25.47 -14.38 -3.26
N ALA A 92 -25.24 -13.41 -4.12
CA ALA A 92 -25.66 -12.04 -3.89
C ALA A 92 -27.20 -11.94 -3.92
N GLU A 93 -27.76 -11.20 -2.96
CA GLU A 93 -29.21 -10.98 -2.87
C GLU A 93 -29.66 -9.70 -3.60
N THR A 94 -28.74 -8.78 -3.84
CA THR A 94 -29.00 -7.51 -4.56
C THR A 94 -28.87 -7.68 -6.07
N GLU A 95 -29.47 -6.77 -6.83
CA GLU A 95 -29.37 -6.75 -8.30
C GLU A 95 -27.94 -6.49 -8.77
N TRP A 96 -27.23 -5.60 -8.09
CA TRP A 96 -25.85 -5.22 -8.40
C TRP A 96 -24.91 -5.55 -7.26
N SER A 97 -23.69 -5.93 -7.61
CA SER A 97 -22.62 -6.22 -6.66
C SER A 97 -21.34 -5.52 -7.07
N LEU A 98 -20.61 -4.97 -6.09
CA LEU A 98 -19.19 -4.67 -6.28
C LEU A 98 -18.39 -5.96 -6.07
N VAL A 99 -17.66 -6.38 -7.10
CA VAL A 99 -16.66 -7.45 -6.94
C VAL A 99 -15.31 -6.82 -6.68
N LEU A 100 -14.67 -7.18 -5.57
CA LEU A 100 -13.38 -6.66 -5.15
C LEU A 100 -12.42 -7.80 -4.83
N SER A 101 -11.16 -7.70 -5.28
CA SER A 101 -10.12 -8.63 -4.86
C SER A 101 -9.77 -8.43 -3.39
N GLY A 102 -9.69 -9.52 -2.63
CA GLY A 102 -9.34 -9.49 -1.20
C GLY A 102 -7.90 -9.05 -0.89
N ASP A 103 -7.08 -8.84 -1.93
CA ASP A 103 -5.70 -8.35 -1.83
C ASP A 103 -5.51 -6.89 -2.22
N MET A 104 -6.61 -6.11 -2.31
CA MET A 104 -6.62 -4.66 -2.56
C MET A 104 -6.90 -3.87 -1.26
N PRO A 105 -5.94 -3.75 -0.34
CA PRO A 105 -6.19 -3.17 0.99
C PRO A 105 -6.45 -1.67 0.99
N PHE A 106 -6.16 -0.98 -0.10
CA PHE A 106 -6.27 0.48 -0.23
C PHE A 106 -7.45 0.93 -1.08
N TYR A 107 -8.24 0.00 -1.62
CA TYR A 107 -9.38 0.37 -2.47
C TYR A 107 -10.30 1.37 -1.76
N ASP A 108 -10.62 2.47 -2.45
CA ASP A 108 -11.53 3.47 -1.91
C ASP A 108 -12.96 3.19 -2.39
N PHE A 109 -13.84 2.85 -1.46
CA PHE A 109 -15.25 2.58 -1.77
C PHE A 109 -16.03 3.83 -2.23
N ALA A 110 -15.46 5.04 -2.06
CA ALA A 110 -16.04 6.26 -2.65
C ALA A 110 -16.09 6.19 -4.19
N LEU A 111 -15.15 5.45 -4.82
CA LEU A 111 -15.15 5.23 -6.27
C LEU A 111 -16.42 4.53 -6.78
N VAL A 112 -17.11 3.78 -5.94
CA VAL A 112 -18.38 3.15 -6.29
C VAL A 112 -19.42 4.19 -6.72
N CYS A 113 -19.40 5.39 -6.14
CA CYS A 113 -20.28 6.47 -6.50
C CYS A 113 -20.09 6.94 -7.96
N GLU A 114 -18.89 6.78 -8.53
CA GLU A 114 -18.61 7.08 -9.93
C GLU A 114 -19.16 5.98 -10.87
N LEU A 115 -19.19 4.73 -10.39
CA LEU A 115 -19.66 3.58 -11.18
C LEU A 115 -21.18 3.46 -11.22
N LEU A 116 -21.87 3.86 -10.16
CA LEU A 116 -23.32 3.67 -9.97
C LEU A 116 -24.19 4.29 -11.08
N PRO A 117 -23.91 5.49 -11.63
CA PRO A 117 -24.70 6.06 -12.71
C PRO A 117 -24.73 5.22 -13.99
N GLU A 118 -23.68 4.43 -14.23
CA GLU A 118 -23.53 3.60 -15.42
C GLU A 118 -24.19 2.21 -15.25
N ALA A 119 -24.61 1.86 -14.04
CA ALA A 119 -25.28 0.60 -13.71
C ALA A 119 -26.77 0.67 -14.03
N ALA A 120 -27.11 0.73 -15.33
CA ALA A 120 -28.46 0.92 -15.81
C ALA A 120 -28.75 0.22 -17.14
N GLY A 121 -30.02 0.04 -17.47
CA GLY A 121 -30.47 -0.52 -18.75
C GLY A 121 -29.99 -1.95 -18.98
N GLU A 122 -29.45 -2.21 -20.17
CA GLU A 122 -28.94 -3.54 -20.56
C GLU A 122 -27.52 -3.82 -20.04
N THR A 123 -26.87 -2.86 -19.36
CA THR A 123 -25.53 -3.04 -18.80
C THR A 123 -25.51 -4.19 -17.79
N GLN A 124 -24.56 -5.10 -17.93
CA GLN A 124 -24.32 -6.21 -17.00
C GLN A 124 -23.04 -6.00 -16.18
N VAL A 125 -22.10 -5.23 -16.72
CA VAL A 125 -20.82 -4.93 -16.04
C VAL A 125 -20.50 -3.45 -16.24
N VAL A 126 -20.26 -2.73 -15.15
CA VAL A 126 -19.57 -1.42 -15.20
C VAL A 126 -18.11 -1.67 -14.85
N LEU A 127 -17.25 -1.57 -15.86
CA LEU A 127 -15.86 -1.99 -15.81
C LEU A 127 -14.94 -0.76 -15.74
N PRO A 128 -14.34 -0.46 -14.59
CA PRO A 128 -13.36 0.60 -14.50
C PRO A 128 -12.15 0.31 -15.37
N THR A 129 -11.65 1.34 -16.03
CA THR A 129 -10.34 1.29 -16.69
C THR A 129 -9.43 2.34 -16.07
N LEU A 130 -8.20 1.93 -15.76
CA LEU A 130 -7.18 2.78 -15.19
C LEU A 130 -5.93 2.71 -16.07
N LEU A 131 -5.41 3.84 -16.51
CA LEU A 131 -4.27 3.91 -17.45
C LEU A 131 -4.45 3.01 -18.68
N GLY A 132 -5.70 2.81 -19.14
CA GLY A 132 -6.05 1.93 -20.25
C GLY A 132 -6.17 0.44 -19.94
N TYR A 133 -6.02 0.04 -18.67
CA TYR A 133 -6.16 -1.36 -18.22
C TYR A 133 -7.48 -1.59 -17.49
N TRP A 134 -8.17 -2.67 -17.83
CA TRP A 134 -9.37 -3.13 -17.16
C TRP A 134 -9.13 -3.54 -15.71
N GLN A 135 -10.07 -3.17 -14.83
CA GLN A 135 -10.04 -3.53 -13.39
C GLN A 135 -11.21 -4.49 -13.06
N PRO A 136 -11.22 -5.72 -13.58
CA PRO A 136 -12.37 -6.61 -13.44
C PRO A 136 -12.62 -7.12 -12.01
N LEU A 137 -11.63 -7.02 -11.13
CA LEU A 137 -11.76 -7.33 -9.70
C LEU A 137 -11.90 -6.07 -8.83
N ALA A 138 -12.42 -4.99 -9.42
CA ALA A 138 -12.85 -3.78 -8.75
C ALA A 138 -14.00 -3.13 -9.55
N ALA A 139 -14.99 -3.93 -9.99
CA ALA A 139 -16.03 -3.56 -10.94
C ALA A 139 -17.42 -3.88 -10.40
N LEU A 140 -18.45 -3.19 -10.91
CA LEU A 140 -19.85 -3.54 -10.64
C LEU A 140 -20.31 -4.61 -11.63
N TYR A 141 -20.98 -5.60 -11.07
CA TYR A 141 -21.60 -6.70 -11.84
C TYR A 141 -23.07 -6.81 -11.49
N ARG A 142 -23.92 -6.94 -12.51
CA ARG A 142 -25.29 -7.32 -12.33
C ARG A 142 -25.37 -8.82 -12.01
N ARG A 143 -26.30 -9.21 -11.16
CA ARG A 143 -26.40 -10.58 -10.63
C ARG A 143 -26.45 -11.66 -11.71
N ASP A 144 -27.11 -11.39 -12.84
CA ASP A 144 -27.24 -12.34 -13.96
C ASP A 144 -25.91 -12.63 -14.67
N ALA A 145 -24.91 -11.77 -14.55
CA ALA A 145 -23.55 -12.05 -15.04
C ALA A 145 -22.96 -13.31 -14.39
N GLY A 146 -23.34 -13.67 -13.18
CA GLY A 146 -22.88 -14.88 -12.48
C GLY A 146 -23.15 -16.16 -13.28
N ALA A 147 -24.30 -16.26 -13.94
CA ALA A 147 -24.62 -17.40 -14.78
C ALA A 147 -23.73 -17.51 -16.03
N VAL A 148 -23.33 -16.36 -16.60
CA VAL A 148 -22.39 -16.34 -17.75
C VAL A 148 -21.00 -16.81 -17.32
N PHE A 149 -20.52 -16.39 -16.15
CA PHE A 149 -19.25 -16.89 -15.60
C PHE A 149 -19.31 -18.40 -15.33
N ALA A 150 -20.40 -18.91 -14.72
CA ALA A 150 -20.57 -20.33 -14.46
C ALA A 150 -20.59 -21.15 -15.76
N ALA A 151 -21.30 -20.70 -16.79
CA ALA A 151 -21.35 -21.37 -18.09
C ALA A 151 -19.98 -21.38 -18.79
N ALA A 152 -19.26 -20.28 -18.78
CA ALA A 152 -17.93 -20.17 -19.37
C ALA A 152 -16.94 -21.13 -18.69
N ILE A 153 -16.96 -21.22 -17.35
CA ILE A 153 -16.13 -22.15 -16.59
C ILE A 153 -16.44 -23.59 -16.93
N ALA A 154 -17.71 -23.94 -17.08
CA ALA A 154 -18.15 -25.28 -17.51
C ALA A 154 -17.63 -25.64 -18.93
N CYS A 155 -17.45 -24.62 -19.77
CA CYS A 155 -16.83 -24.78 -21.13
C CYS A 155 -15.29 -24.76 -21.08
N GLY A 156 -14.67 -24.55 -19.91
CA GLY A 156 -13.21 -24.53 -19.73
C GLY A 156 -12.57 -23.15 -19.80
N ASP A 157 -13.35 -22.08 -20.02
CA ASP A 157 -12.85 -20.71 -20.03
C ASP A 157 -12.71 -20.16 -18.60
N ARG A 158 -11.51 -19.60 -18.28
CA ARG A 158 -11.16 -19.11 -16.93
C ARG A 158 -10.65 -17.67 -16.94
N LYS A 159 -10.39 -17.14 -18.13
CA LYS A 159 -9.81 -15.80 -18.27
C LYS A 159 -10.93 -14.76 -18.25
N LEU A 160 -10.93 -13.89 -17.24
CA LEU A 160 -11.93 -12.82 -17.11
C LEU A 160 -12.10 -12.01 -18.39
N GLY A 161 -11.01 -11.61 -19.05
CA GLY A 161 -11.07 -10.83 -20.28
C GLY A 161 -11.69 -11.57 -21.49
N ILE A 162 -11.79 -12.89 -21.46
CA ILE A 162 -12.54 -13.67 -22.48
C ILE A 162 -14.03 -13.65 -22.12
N ILE A 163 -14.37 -13.99 -20.88
CA ILE A 163 -15.76 -14.10 -20.40
C ILE A 163 -16.48 -12.75 -20.47
N LEU A 164 -15.77 -11.66 -20.18
CA LEU A 164 -16.34 -10.31 -20.26
C LEU A 164 -16.82 -9.92 -21.67
N ARG A 165 -16.34 -10.58 -22.73
CA ARG A 165 -16.79 -10.31 -24.11
C ARG A 165 -18.20 -10.83 -24.39
N ASP A 166 -18.66 -11.77 -23.58
CA ASP A 166 -20.01 -12.34 -23.66
C ASP A 166 -21.03 -11.59 -22.81
N LEU A 167 -20.61 -10.49 -22.16
CA LEU A 167 -21.42 -9.65 -21.32
C LEU A 167 -21.59 -8.24 -21.93
N SER A 168 -22.69 -7.57 -21.57
CA SER A 168 -22.88 -6.16 -21.88
C SER A 168 -22.05 -5.30 -20.94
N VAL A 169 -20.85 -4.91 -21.40
CA VAL A 169 -19.86 -4.17 -20.62
C VAL A 169 -19.92 -2.68 -20.93
N ARG A 170 -20.05 -1.86 -19.89
CA ARG A 170 -19.83 -0.43 -19.93
C ARG A 170 -18.46 -0.12 -19.33
N GLU A 171 -17.49 0.23 -20.17
CA GLU A 171 -16.17 0.69 -19.73
C GLU A 171 -16.26 2.12 -19.20
N LEU A 172 -15.64 2.37 -18.03
CA LEU A 172 -15.55 3.68 -17.41
C LEU A 172 -14.10 4.04 -17.14
N PRO A 173 -13.51 4.97 -17.90
CA PRO A 173 -12.17 5.48 -17.61
C PRO A 173 -12.20 6.28 -16.29
N LEU A 174 -11.37 5.86 -15.34
CA LEU A 174 -11.22 6.54 -14.06
C LEU A 174 -9.97 7.44 -14.09
N THR A 175 -10.12 8.63 -13.48
CA THR A 175 -9.00 9.49 -13.13
C THR A 175 -8.80 9.38 -11.61
N ALA A 176 -8.28 8.24 -11.18
CA ALA A 176 -8.04 7.93 -9.78
C ALA A 176 -6.55 7.60 -9.55
N ASP A 177 -6.12 7.71 -8.30
CA ASP A 177 -4.81 7.22 -7.87
C ASP A 177 -4.74 5.70 -8.11
N ALA A 178 -3.79 5.26 -8.93
CA ALA A 178 -3.58 3.85 -9.22
C ALA A 178 -3.29 3.01 -7.97
N GLY A 179 -2.76 3.62 -6.88
CA GLY A 179 -2.56 2.99 -5.58
C GLY A 179 -3.83 2.52 -4.88
N LEU A 180 -4.98 3.02 -5.30
CA LEU A 180 -6.26 2.52 -4.80
C LEU A 180 -6.56 1.10 -5.32
N PHE A 181 -5.98 0.73 -6.47
CA PHE A 181 -6.09 -0.59 -7.10
C PHE A 181 -4.87 -1.48 -6.84
N PHE A 182 -4.02 -1.10 -5.89
CA PHE A 182 -2.78 -1.81 -5.57
C PHE A 182 -3.06 -3.21 -5.01
N ASN A 183 -2.44 -4.22 -5.64
CA ASN A 183 -2.59 -5.63 -5.26
C ASN A 183 -1.37 -6.15 -4.51
N VAL A 184 -1.59 -6.79 -3.36
CA VAL A 184 -0.53 -7.44 -2.57
C VAL A 184 -0.32 -8.88 -3.07
N ASN A 185 0.49 -9.05 -4.12
CA ASN A 185 0.74 -10.34 -4.77
C ASN A 185 2.15 -10.89 -4.57
N THR A 186 3.09 -10.07 -4.10
CA THR A 186 4.50 -10.43 -3.92
C THR A 186 5.02 -9.94 -2.57
N PRO A 187 6.13 -10.49 -2.05
CA PRO A 187 6.78 -9.96 -0.85
C PRO A 187 7.18 -8.47 -0.98
N ALA A 188 7.56 -8.04 -2.18
CA ALA A 188 7.86 -6.63 -2.44
C ALA A 188 6.60 -5.78 -2.30
N ALA A 189 5.50 -6.14 -2.97
CA ALA A 189 4.21 -5.44 -2.84
C ALA A 189 3.71 -5.40 -1.37
N TYR A 190 3.92 -6.48 -0.61
CA TYR A 190 3.57 -6.47 0.82
C TYR A 190 4.40 -5.46 1.62
N ARG A 191 5.71 -5.36 1.37
CA ARG A 191 6.56 -4.33 2.00
C ARG A 191 6.10 -2.92 1.65
N LEU A 192 5.73 -2.68 0.39
CA LEU A 192 5.17 -1.40 -0.04
C LEU A 192 3.86 -1.07 0.68
N ALA A 193 2.96 -2.05 0.82
CA ALA A 193 1.72 -1.88 1.59
C ALA A 193 1.99 -1.50 3.06
N LEU A 194 2.95 -2.16 3.71
CA LEU A 194 3.38 -1.82 5.07
C LEU A 194 3.95 -0.40 5.14
N GLY A 195 4.78 -0.02 4.17
CA GLY A 195 5.35 1.32 4.08
C GLY A 195 4.29 2.41 3.90
N ARG A 196 3.32 2.19 3.02
CA ARG A 196 2.20 3.11 2.81
C ARG A 196 1.41 3.32 4.09
N LEU A 197 1.09 2.24 4.80
CA LEU A 197 0.38 2.34 6.08
C LEU A 197 1.19 3.00 7.18
N ALA A 198 2.50 2.81 7.20
CA ALA A 198 3.38 3.49 8.15
C ALA A 198 3.35 5.02 7.97
N ASN A 199 3.01 5.51 6.78
CA ASN A 199 2.82 6.93 6.48
C ASN A 199 1.35 7.38 6.54
N GLU A 200 0.40 6.44 6.64
CA GLU A 200 -1.03 6.76 6.74
C GLU A 200 -1.31 7.60 8.00
N GLY A 201 -1.96 8.73 7.83
CA GLY A 201 -2.26 9.66 8.93
C GLY A 201 -1.09 10.55 9.38
N ARG A 202 0.10 10.43 8.78
CA ARG A 202 1.21 11.36 9.04
C ARG A 202 1.03 12.65 8.25
N ALA A 203 1.24 13.78 8.94
CA ALA A 203 1.25 15.08 8.26
C ALA A 203 2.44 15.23 7.29
N ARG A 204 3.51 14.43 7.52
CA ARG A 204 4.77 14.49 6.76
C ARG A 204 5.29 13.06 6.54
N PRO A 205 5.56 12.64 5.30
CA PRO A 205 6.00 11.30 4.98
C PRO A 205 7.42 11.01 5.46
N ILE A 206 7.73 9.71 5.56
CA ILE A 206 9.06 9.20 5.89
C ILE A 206 9.53 8.31 4.75
N LEU A 207 10.75 8.55 4.25
CA LEU A 207 11.44 7.70 3.29
C LEU A 207 12.67 7.08 3.94
N SER A 208 12.80 5.77 3.86
CA SER A 208 13.99 5.07 4.32
C SER A 208 14.96 4.80 3.16
N ILE A 209 16.23 5.12 3.35
CA ILE A 209 17.31 4.75 2.43
C ILE A 209 18.11 3.61 3.08
N ALA A 210 18.06 2.43 2.48
CA ALA A 210 18.74 1.24 2.98
C ALA A 210 19.74 0.69 1.98
N ALA A 211 20.65 -0.17 2.44
CA ALA A 211 21.54 -0.93 1.58
C ALA A 211 21.92 -2.24 2.25
N SER A 212 22.20 -3.27 1.44
CA SER A 212 22.60 -4.61 1.88
C SER A 212 23.96 -4.62 2.57
N ALA A 213 24.86 -3.66 2.25
CA ALA A 213 26.21 -3.58 2.77
C ALA A 213 26.60 -2.17 3.24
N SER A 214 27.60 -2.10 4.13
CA SER A 214 28.25 -0.84 4.52
C SER A 214 29.07 -0.28 3.35
N GLY A 215 29.12 1.05 3.24
CA GLY A 215 29.89 1.72 2.17
C GLY A 215 29.28 1.61 0.76
N THR A 216 27.98 1.34 0.66
CA THR A 216 27.25 1.24 -0.62
C THR A 216 26.96 2.62 -1.25
N GLY A 217 27.21 3.71 -0.54
CA GLY A 217 26.98 5.06 -1.04
C GLY A 217 25.67 5.71 -0.53
N LYS A 218 25.01 5.16 0.50
CA LYS A 218 23.79 5.75 1.08
C LYS A 218 23.93 7.22 1.41
N THR A 219 24.96 7.58 2.16
CA THR A 219 25.23 8.96 2.55
C THR A 219 25.41 9.84 1.33
N THR A 220 26.22 9.40 0.35
CA THR A 220 26.44 10.15 -0.91
C THR A 220 25.16 10.31 -1.71
N PHE A 221 24.29 9.29 -1.71
CA PHE A 221 22.99 9.37 -2.34
C PHE A 221 22.11 10.45 -1.67
N ILE A 222 22.01 10.42 -0.34
CA ILE A 222 21.23 11.40 0.44
C ILE A 222 21.79 12.82 0.23
N GLU A 223 23.12 12.99 0.26
CA GLU A 223 23.79 14.27 0.02
C GLU A 223 23.44 14.88 -1.36
N ARG A 224 23.26 14.05 -2.38
CA ARG A 224 22.84 14.49 -3.73
C ARG A 224 21.33 14.73 -3.83
N LEU A 225 20.52 13.93 -3.12
CA LEU A 225 19.08 14.03 -3.14
C LEU A 225 18.56 15.32 -2.48
N ILE A 226 19.14 15.72 -1.35
CA ILE A 226 18.71 16.90 -0.57
C ILE A 226 18.64 18.19 -1.42
N PRO A 227 19.69 18.60 -2.16
CA PRO A 227 19.62 19.83 -2.96
C PRO A 227 18.61 19.76 -4.09
N LEU A 228 18.38 18.59 -4.68
CA LEU A 228 17.37 18.39 -5.71
C LEU A 228 15.95 18.57 -5.12
N LEU A 229 15.68 17.99 -3.97
CA LEU A 229 14.42 18.17 -3.25
C LEU A 229 14.22 19.64 -2.87
N ALA A 230 15.25 20.31 -2.38
CA ALA A 230 15.21 21.73 -2.04
C ALA A 230 14.91 22.61 -3.26
N ALA A 231 15.45 22.29 -4.44
CA ALA A 231 15.14 22.99 -5.69
C ALA A 231 13.65 22.87 -6.09
N HIS A 232 12.98 21.80 -5.66
CA HIS A 232 11.52 21.61 -5.80
C HIS A 232 10.72 22.14 -4.61
N GLY A 233 11.35 22.87 -3.69
CA GLY A 233 10.71 23.47 -2.52
C GLY A 233 10.35 22.48 -1.41
N VAL A 234 10.96 21.29 -1.38
CA VAL A 234 10.78 20.27 -0.34
C VAL A 234 11.87 20.42 0.71
N ARG A 235 11.50 20.75 1.94
CA ARG A 235 12.40 20.83 3.09
C ARG A 235 12.53 19.47 3.73
N THR A 236 13.76 18.99 3.90
CA THR A 236 14.04 17.63 4.38
C THR A 236 14.72 17.62 5.73
N ALA A 237 14.38 16.66 6.58
CA ALA A 237 15.18 16.29 7.75
C ALA A 237 15.78 14.91 7.54
N VAL A 238 17.05 14.73 7.89
CA VAL A 238 17.72 13.44 7.81
C VAL A 238 17.94 12.87 9.19
N ILE A 239 17.49 11.62 9.41
CA ILE A 239 17.66 10.90 10.65
C ILE A 239 18.60 9.72 10.40
N LYS A 240 19.76 9.74 11.03
CA LYS A 240 20.73 8.67 10.98
C LYS A 240 20.67 7.85 12.26
N SER A 241 20.49 6.55 12.13
CA SER A 241 20.52 5.62 13.26
C SER A 241 21.90 4.95 13.33
N ASP A 242 22.65 5.22 14.39
CA ASP A 242 23.94 4.57 14.67
C ASP A 242 23.81 3.61 15.86
N SER A 243 24.32 2.39 15.71
CA SER A 243 24.32 1.35 16.76
C SER A 243 25.54 1.43 17.70
N HIS A 244 26.57 2.19 17.29
CA HIS A 244 27.84 2.27 18.01
C HIS A 244 27.98 3.57 18.80
N GLY A 245 26.94 4.41 18.81
CA GLY A 245 27.01 5.76 19.40
C GLY A 245 27.58 6.78 18.39
N PHE A 246 27.52 8.04 18.78
CA PHE A 246 28.02 9.12 17.95
C PHE A 246 28.90 10.06 18.80
N GLN A 247 29.91 10.65 18.18
CA GLN A 247 30.68 11.75 18.73
C GLN A 247 30.33 13.01 17.95
N LEU A 248 29.66 13.94 18.59
CA LEU A 248 29.27 15.22 17.98
C LEU A 248 30.29 16.31 18.18
N ASP A 249 31.23 16.13 19.11
CA ASP A 249 32.13 17.20 19.52
C ASP A 249 33.59 16.78 19.60
N MET A 250 34.50 17.71 19.27
CA MET A 250 35.91 17.48 19.47
C MET A 250 36.23 17.54 20.96
N GLU A 251 37.10 16.64 21.45
CA GLU A 251 37.65 16.69 22.79
C GLU A 251 38.15 18.10 23.09
N GLY A 252 37.75 18.66 24.24
CA GLY A 252 38.22 19.97 24.71
C GLY A 252 37.29 21.16 24.44
N LYS A 253 36.23 21.02 23.68
CA LYS A 253 35.21 22.08 23.57
C LYS A 253 34.32 22.13 24.81
N ASP A 254 33.71 23.28 25.08
CA ASP A 254 32.89 23.51 26.26
C ASP A 254 31.70 22.56 26.37
N THR A 255 31.04 22.24 25.25
CA THR A 255 29.92 21.28 25.16
C THR A 255 30.34 19.88 25.63
N ALA A 256 31.47 19.38 25.19
CA ALA A 256 32.02 18.10 25.63
C ALA A 256 32.38 18.11 27.13
N ARG A 257 32.91 19.23 27.63
CA ARG A 257 33.26 19.42 29.06
C ARG A 257 32.00 19.43 29.93
N PHE A 258 30.92 20.11 29.50
CA PHE A 258 29.65 20.11 30.23
C PHE A 258 29.02 18.71 30.28
N SER A 259 29.03 18.01 29.18
CA SER A 259 28.53 16.63 29.12
C SER A 259 29.36 15.68 30.01
N ALA A 260 30.69 15.80 30.02
CA ALA A 260 31.57 15.02 30.87
C ALA A 260 31.42 15.35 32.36
N ALA A 261 31.09 16.61 32.70
CA ALA A 261 30.81 17.05 34.06
C ALA A 261 29.46 16.55 34.61
N GLY A 262 28.65 15.85 33.77
CA GLY A 262 27.41 15.21 34.21
C GLY A 262 26.12 15.90 33.75
N ALA A 263 26.20 16.89 32.85
CA ALA A 263 24.98 17.49 32.32
C ALA A 263 24.14 16.43 31.59
N GLU A 264 22.83 16.37 31.87
CA GLU A 264 21.87 15.51 31.22
C GLU A 264 21.54 15.98 29.80
N ALA A 265 21.64 17.30 29.57
CA ALA A 265 21.47 17.89 28.23
C ALA A 265 22.41 19.09 28.07
N VAL A 266 22.88 19.31 26.84
CA VAL A 266 23.66 20.49 26.45
C VAL A 266 23.02 21.06 25.19
N ALA A 267 22.72 22.35 25.18
CA ALA A 267 22.21 23.04 24.00
C ALA A 267 23.16 24.17 23.59
N VAL A 268 23.35 24.34 22.28
CA VAL A 268 24.07 25.46 21.69
C VAL A 268 23.11 26.19 20.78
N SER A 269 23.02 27.51 20.91
CA SER A 269 22.22 28.39 20.07
C SER A 269 23.13 29.34 19.29
N ALA A 270 22.87 29.49 18.01
CA ALA A 270 23.56 30.39 17.11
C ALA A 270 22.53 31.12 16.21
N PRO A 271 22.91 32.22 15.53
CA PRO A 271 21.98 32.99 14.69
C PRO A 271 21.36 32.19 13.54
N ASP A 272 22.02 31.15 13.08
CA ASP A 272 21.65 30.31 11.96
C ASP A 272 21.07 28.93 12.37
N GLY A 273 20.98 28.68 13.71
CA GLY A 273 20.43 27.43 14.20
C GLY A 273 20.75 27.12 15.65
N TYR A 274 20.33 25.95 16.07
CA TYR A 274 20.65 25.42 17.39
C TYR A 274 20.92 23.92 17.32
N PHE A 275 21.60 23.41 18.33
CA PHE A 275 21.88 22.01 18.50
C PHE A 275 21.58 21.61 19.95
N ILE A 276 20.98 20.44 20.15
CA ILE A 276 20.71 19.87 21.45
C ILE A 276 21.29 18.46 21.51
N LEU A 277 22.16 18.21 22.50
CA LEU A 277 22.60 16.89 22.92
C LEU A 277 21.89 16.52 24.22
N GLN A 278 21.07 15.49 24.20
CA GLN A 278 20.37 14.97 25.37
C GLN A 278 20.75 13.53 25.62
N LYS A 279 21.21 13.21 26.84
CA LYS A 279 21.40 11.83 27.28
C LYS A 279 20.06 11.17 27.50
N THR A 280 19.90 9.94 26.99
CA THR A 280 18.70 9.15 27.20
C THR A 280 19.07 7.85 27.89
N ARG A 281 18.23 7.38 28.82
CA ARG A 281 18.45 6.12 29.54
C ARG A 281 18.14 4.91 28.66
N GLU A 282 17.20 5.09 27.70
CA GLU A 282 16.77 4.11 26.73
C GLU A 282 16.90 4.68 25.33
N ARG A 283 16.99 3.79 24.33
CA ARG A 283 16.99 4.18 22.93
C ARG A 283 15.66 4.87 22.62
N GLN A 284 15.71 6.12 22.16
CA GLN A 284 14.52 6.82 21.73
C GLN A 284 13.88 6.15 20.53
N ASP A 285 12.56 6.07 20.52
CA ASP A 285 11.81 5.64 19.35
C ASP A 285 11.98 6.68 18.22
N PHE A 286 11.81 6.21 17.03
CA PHE A 286 11.88 7.04 15.83
C PHE A 286 10.83 8.15 15.85
N GLN A 287 9.63 7.86 16.37
CA GLN A 287 8.55 8.82 16.52
C GLN A 287 8.93 9.97 17.49
N ASP A 288 9.56 9.65 18.61
CA ASP A 288 10.01 10.66 19.59
C ASP A 288 11.05 11.63 19.01
N ILE A 289 11.83 11.16 18.02
CA ILE A 289 12.82 11.99 17.31
C ILE A 289 12.11 12.90 16.30
N ILE A 290 11.17 12.35 15.53
CA ILE A 290 10.40 13.10 14.52
C ILE A 290 9.64 14.26 15.15
N GLU A 291 9.01 14.04 16.31
CA GLU A 291 8.25 15.08 17.02
C GLU A 291 9.09 16.28 17.48
N LYS A 292 10.42 16.12 17.52
CA LYS A 292 11.37 17.19 17.83
C LYS A 292 11.90 17.93 16.61
N LEU A 293 11.54 17.47 15.40
CA LEU A 293 12.01 18.03 14.13
C LEU A 293 10.85 18.76 13.45
N ASP A 294 10.81 20.08 13.66
CA ASP A 294 9.78 20.94 13.08
C ASP A 294 10.18 21.49 11.70
N ASP A 295 9.19 22.04 11.03
CA ASP A 295 9.34 22.83 9.80
C ASP A 295 10.02 22.14 8.62
N VAL A 296 9.72 20.85 8.43
CA VAL A 296 10.17 20.04 7.30
C VAL A 296 8.98 19.45 6.55
N ASP A 297 9.17 19.04 5.31
CA ASP A 297 8.13 18.46 4.46
C ASP A 297 8.32 16.93 4.29
N LEU A 298 9.55 16.44 4.46
CA LEU A 298 9.92 15.03 4.29
C LEU A 298 10.98 14.61 5.30
N TYR A 299 10.81 13.47 5.94
CA TYR A 299 11.85 12.82 6.74
C TYR A 299 12.56 11.75 5.92
N ILE A 300 13.89 11.80 5.87
CA ILE A 300 14.73 10.77 5.26
C ILE A 300 15.48 10.04 6.38
N THR A 301 15.36 8.71 6.44
CA THR A 301 16.13 7.91 7.39
C THR A 301 17.20 7.07 6.68
N GLU A 302 18.43 7.17 7.15
CA GLU A 302 19.50 6.24 6.75
C GLU A 302 19.43 4.97 7.60
N SER A 303 19.11 3.83 6.99
CA SER A 303 18.93 2.55 7.68
C SER A 303 19.90 1.47 7.16
N ARG A 304 20.13 0.45 7.99
CA ARG A 304 20.86 -0.77 7.60
C ARG A 304 19.92 -1.93 7.26
N SER A 305 18.65 -1.82 7.57
CA SER A 305 17.69 -2.89 7.38
C SER A 305 16.45 -2.41 6.64
N ARG A 306 15.84 -3.31 5.90
CA ARG A 306 14.50 -3.12 5.33
C ARG A 306 13.48 -3.10 6.47
N GLY A 307 13.02 -1.93 6.85
CA GLY A 307 11.96 -1.75 7.84
C GLY A 307 10.56 -1.83 7.22
N VAL A 308 9.57 -1.40 7.98
CA VAL A 308 8.16 -1.26 7.54
C VAL A 308 7.90 0.07 6.82
N LEU A 309 8.88 0.96 6.76
CA LEU A 309 8.78 2.25 6.07
C LEU A 309 8.95 2.07 4.56
N PRO A 310 8.43 2.99 3.73
CA PRO A 310 8.82 3.10 2.32
C PRO A 310 10.35 3.15 2.23
N THR A 311 10.95 2.22 1.50
CA THR A 311 12.41 2.04 1.54
C THR A 311 12.98 1.98 0.13
N LEU A 312 13.87 2.90 -0.19
CA LEU A 312 14.74 2.82 -1.35
C LEU A 312 15.98 2.01 -0.98
N ILE A 313 16.25 0.94 -1.73
CA ILE A 313 17.37 0.06 -1.49
C ILE A 313 18.45 0.34 -2.53
N LEU A 314 19.65 0.66 -2.03
CA LEU A 314 20.83 0.84 -2.87
C LEU A 314 21.64 -0.45 -2.91
N ASP A 315 21.97 -0.94 -4.12
CA ASP A 315 22.82 -2.12 -4.31
C ASP A 315 24.14 -1.75 -5.00
N ARG A 316 25.22 -2.50 -4.69
CA ARG A 316 26.58 -2.27 -5.22
C ARG A 316 26.77 -2.68 -6.69
N GLY A 317 25.87 -3.46 -7.24
CA GLY A 317 25.94 -3.94 -8.63
C GLY A 317 25.66 -2.86 -9.68
N LEU A 318 25.07 -1.75 -9.29
CA LEU A 318 24.75 -0.63 -10.16
C LEU A 318 25.75 0.52 -9.92
N ALA A 319 26.20 1.17 -10.99
CA ALA A 319 26.88 2.46 -10.90
C ALA A 319 26.06 3.38 -9.99
N ALA A 320 26.74 4.22 -9.17
CA ALA A 320 26.06 5.14 -8.24
C ALA A 320 24.86 5.76 -8.97
N PRO A 321 23.62 5.58 -8.45
CA PRO A 321 22.42 6.01 -9.16
C PRO A 321 22.56 7.48 -9.50
N GLU A 322 22.47 7.81 -10.77
CA GLU A 322 22.35 9.20 -11.19
C GLU A 322 20.97 9.67 -10.71
N ILE A 323 20.98 10.48 -9.68
CA ILE A 323 19.78 11.18 -9.25
C ILE A 323 19.58 12.30 -10.26
N ASP A 324 18.66 12.08 -11.19
CA ASP A 324 18.26 13.07 -12.15
C ASP A 324 17.10 13.95 -11.60
N GLU A 325 16.78 14.98 -12.36
CA GLU A 325 15.65 15.88 -12.02
C GLU A 325 14.31 15.15 -11.97
N ARG A 326 14.16 14.04 -12.71
CA ARG A 326 12.95 13.23 -12.73
C ARG A 326 12.74 12.53 -11.39
N THR A 327 13.80 11.94 -10.82
CA THR A 327 13.76 11.31 -9.49
C THR A 327 13.45 12.33 -8.40
N ALA A 328 14.06 13.52 -8.44
CA ALA A 328 13.77 14.59 -7.50
C ALA A 328 12.32 15.11 -7.65
N ALA A 329 11.82 15.22 -8.89
CA ALA A 329 10.44 15.62 -9.16
C ALA A 329 9.42 14.62 -8.63
N LEU A 330 9.71 13.31 -8.67
CA LEU A 330 8.88 12.27 -8.08
C LEU A 330 8.71 12.51 -6.56
N PHE A 331 9.81 12.72 -5.84
CA PHE A 331 9.76 13.03 -4.40
C PHE A 331 9.06 14.36 -4.08
N ALA A 332 9.16 15.36 -4.96
CA ALA A 332 8.48 16.64 -4.79
C ALA A 332 6.95 16.55 -4.98
N LYS A 333 6.48 15.63 -5.81
CA LYS A 333 5.05 15.41 -6.05
C LYS A 333 4.32 14.85 -4.82
N GLU A 334 5.00 14.12 -3.93
CA GLU A 334 4.41 13.68 -2.64
C GLU A 334 3.93 14.84 -1.76
N LYS A 335 4.39 16.06 -2.02
CA LYS A 335 3.88 17.27 -1.35
C LYS A 335 2.40 17.55 -1.67
N SER A 336 1.90 17.08 -2.81
CA SER A 336 0.48 17.03 -3.16
C SER A 336 0.03 15.57 -2.96
N ALA A 337 -0.75 15.29 -1.95
CA ALA A 337 -1.15 13.96 -1.43
C ALA A 337 -1.81 12.98 -2.44
N GLN A 338 -1.52 13.06 -3.73
CA GLN A 338 -2.22 12.34 -4.80
C GLN A 338 -1.35 11.47 -5.73
N ASP A 339 0.01 11.49 -5.63
CA ASP A 339 0.87 10.82 -6.63
C ASP A 339 1.92 9.86 -6.02
N THR A 340 1.59 9.09 -4.98
CA THR A 340 2.52 8.26 -4.20
C THR A 340 3.04 6.99 -4.90
N GLU A 341 2.49 6.59 -6.05
CA GLU A 341 2.74 5.27 -6.65
C GLU A 341 4.01 5.15 -7.48
N GLU A 342 4.40 6.20 -8.19
CA GLU A 342 5.58 6.11 -9.07
C GLU A 342 6.91 6.00 -8.30
N ILE A 343 6.95 6.44 -7.04
CA ILE A 343 8.16 6.45 -6.21
C ILE A 343 8.47 5.07 -5.61
N LEU A 344 7.44 4.28 -5.38
CA LEU A 344 7.56 2.98 -4.71
C LEU A 344 7.94 1.83 -5.66
N CYS A 345 7.92 2.04 -6.97
CA CYS A 345 8.20 1.03 -7.99
C CYS A 345 9.68 0.89 -8.38
N CYS A 346 10.59 1.66 -7.81
CA CYS A 346 12.03 1.47 -8.02
C CYS A 346 12.54 0.33 -7.14
N ASP A 347 12.18 -0.92 -7.45
CA ASP A 347 12.93 -2.08 -7.01
C ASP A 347 14.18 -2.18 -7.91
N LEU A 348 15.32 -1.72 -7.38
CA LEU A 348 16.61 -1.79 -8.08
C LEU A 348 17.10 -3.24 -8.26
N ASP A 349 16.43 -4.23 -7.68
CA ASP A 349 16.69 -5.65 -7.83
C ASP A 349 15.91 -6.26 -9.03
N ASP A 350 15.04 -5.51 -9.74
CA ASP A 350 14.30 -5.96 -10.93
C ASP A 350 14.20 -4.81 -11.94
N PRO A 351 15.13 -4.72 -12.92
CA PRO A 351 15.17 -3.65 -13.92
C PRO A 351 14.22 -3.85 -15.12
N GLU A 352 13.32 -4.83 -15.13
CA GLU A 352 12.25 -5.03 -16.11
C GLU A 352 10.89 -4.60 -15.47
#